data_75125d91d55dcf945c769788cf0ae2b4
#
_entry.id   75125d91d55dcf945c769788cf0ae2b4
#
_cell.length_a   1.000
_cell.length_b   1.000
_cell.length_c   1.000
_cell.angle_alpha   90.00
_cell.angle_beta   90.00
_cell.angle_gamma   90.00
#
_symmetry.space_group_name_H-M   'P 1'
#
loop_
_entity.id
_entity.type
_entity.pdbx_description
1 polymer ?
#
loop_
_entity_poly.entity_id
_entity_poly.type
_entity_poly.pdbx_seq_one_letter_code
_entity_poly.pdbx_strand_id
1 'polypeptide(L)'
;MPQQADAPHVAEPGDLNTIASGTLEYYERRALEFRDGTRDHDVSQNIAALLRHIEGQPPFTILDLGCGPGRDLKTLAQLGHRAIGLEGAAAFVAMARADTGCEVWQQDFLRPGLPAAQFDGIFANASLFHVPSRELPRVLQELHAALKPRGVLFSSNPHGHNEEGWNRGRYGAYHDLEKWRRYLLDAGYEELEHYYRPTGLPREQQPWLASVWRAFP
;
A
#
# COMPACT_ATOMS: atom_id res chain seq x y z
N MET A 1 -6.59 -4.98 41.09
CA MET A 1 -5.81 -3.85 40.59
C MET A 1 -5.83 -3.93 39.07
N PRO A 2 -6.54 -3.07 38.33
CA PRO A 2 -6.49 -3.10 36.86
C PRO A 2 -5.17 -2.53 36.38
N GLN A 3 -4.47 -3.28 35.51
CA GLN A 3 -3.26 -2.81 34.83
C GLN A 3 -3.62 -1.61 33.95
N GLN A 4 -2.96 -0.49 34.19
CA GLN A 4 -2.99 0.67 33.33
C GLN A 4 -2.43 0.25 31.95
N ALA A 5 -3.23 0.44 30.92
CA ALA A 5 -2.76 0.35 29.55
C ALA A 5 -1.76 1.49 29.34
N ASP A 6 -0.52 1.16 28.98
CA ASP A 6 0.49 2.12 28.58
C ASP A 6 -0.04 2.92 27.38
N ALA A 7 -0.12 4.23 27.57
CA ALA A 7 -0.40 5.17 26.47
C ALA A 7 0.71 5.03 25.41
N PRO A 8 0.40 5.14 24.12
CA PRO A 8 1.41 5.05 23.08
C PRO A 8 2.43 6.17 23.27
N HIS A 9 3.69 5.80 23.48
CA HIS A 9 4.81 6.72 23.41
C HIS A 9 4.81 7.36 22.03
N VAL A 10 4.50 8.64 21.93
CA VAL A 10 4.77 9.47 20.76
C VAL A 10 6.29 9.60 20.70
N ALA A 11 6.94 8.69 19.99
CA ALA A 11 8.35 8.79 19.70
C ALA A 11 8.54 9.97 18.73
N GLU A 12 9.53 10.84 19.01
CA GLU A 12 10.01 11.85 18.04
C GLU A 12 10.14 11.20 16.66
N PRO A 13 9.75 11.88 15.56
CA PRO A 13 9.86 11.31 14.24
C PRO A 13 11.33 11.00 13.95
N GLY A 14 11.69 9.72 14.05
CA GLY A 14 13.04 9.23 13.81
C GLY A 14 13.54 9.60 12.41
N ASP A 15 14.86 9.54 12.21
CA ASP A 15 15.45 9.64 10.88
C ASP A 15 14.79 8.65 9.90
N LEU A 16 14.52 9.10 8.67
CA LEU A 16 13.82 8.30 7.65
C LEU A 16 14.52 6.96 7.39
N ASN A 17 15.86 6.94 7.42
CA ASN A 17 16.60 5.71 7.23
C ASN A 17 16.33 4.71 8.37
N THR A 18 16.23 5.20 9.60
CA THR A 18 15.88 4.36 10.76
C THR A 18 14.46 3.82 10.65
N ILE A 19 13.51 4.65 10.21
CA ILE A 19 12.12 4.21 9.99
C ILE A 19 12.04 3.13 8.91
N ALA A 20 12.67 3.38 7.75
CA ALA A 20 12.70 2.44 6.65
C ALA A 20 13.39 1.13 7.05
N SER A 21 14.64 1.19 7.53
CA SER A 21 15.42 0.01 7.87
C SER A 21 14.75 -0.83 8.97
N GLY A 22 14.23 -0.21 10.03
CA GLY A 22 13.55 -0.92 11.12
C GLY A 22 12.27 -1.61 10.65
N THR A 23 11.48 -0.96 9.80
CA THR A 23 10.26 -1.56 9.24
C THR A 23 10.58 -2.72 8.31
N LEU A 24 11.58 -2.57 7.42
CA LEU A 24 12.03 -3.64 6.54
C LEU A 24 12.61 -4.82 7.32
N GLU A 25 13.42 -4.57 8.35
CA GLU A 25 13.98 -5.62 9.22
C GLU A 25 12.88 -6.43 9.94
N TYR A 26 11.81 -5.77 10.37
CA TYR A 26 10.65 -6.45 10.95
C TYR A 26 10.05 -7.47 9.96
N TYR A 27 9.82 -7.07 8.71
CA TYR A 27 9.27 -7.95 7.69
C TYR A 27 10.26 -9.03 7.23
N GLU A 28 11.53 -8.69 7.12
CA GLU A 28 12.59 -9.64 6.78
C GLU A 28 12.64 -10.81 7.76
N ARG A 29 12.62 -10.52 9.05
CA ARG A 29 12.67 -11.54 10.11
C ARG A 29 11.42 -12.41 10.20
N ARG A 30 10.27 -11.92 9.70
CA ARG A 30 8.96 -12.58 9.82
C ARG A 30 8.35 -12.99 8.49
N ALA A 31 9.17 -13.06 7.45
CA ALA A 31 8.67 -13.24 6.09
C ALA A 31 7.82 -14.51 5.93
N LEU A 32 8.24 -15.65 6.49
CA LEU A 32 7.49 -16.89 6.44
C LEU A 32 6.18 -16.83 7.23
N GLU A 33 6.25 -16.32 8.47
CA GLU A 33 5.06 -16.14 9.33
C GLU A 33 4.03 -15.23 8.65
N PHE A 34 4.49 -14.11 8.08
CA PHE A 34 3.62 -13.16 7.38
C PHE A 34 2.97 -13.80 6.15
N ARG A 35 3.75 -14.50 5.32
CA ARG A 35 3.22 -15.22 4.15
C ARG A 35 2.12 -16.20 4.55
N ASP A 36 2.40 -17.06 5.53
CA ASP A 36 1.48 -18.09 5.97
C ASP A 36 0.22 -17.52 6.63
N GLY A 37 0.36 -16.38 7.34
CA GLY A 37 -0.77 -15.68 7.96
C GLY A 37 -1.61 -14.86 7.00
N THR A 38 -1.14 -14.55 5.79
CA THR A 38 -1.85 -13.65 4.85
C THR A 38 -2.26 -14.28 3.53
N ARG A 39 -1.74 -15.47 3.20
CA ARG A 39 -1.96 -16.12 1.90
C ARG A 39 -3.44 -16.34 1.55
N ASP A 40 -4.28 -16.60 2.56
CA ASP A 40 -5.69 -16.93 2.38
C ASP A 40 -6.62 -15.71 2.58
N HIS A 41 -6.06 -14.50 2.76
CA HIS A 41 -6.87 -13.29 2.88
C HIS A 41 -7.51 -12.95 1.53
N ASP A 42 -8.84 -12.86 1.52
CA ASP A 42 -9.57 -12.43 0.33
C ASP A 42 -9.47 -10.91 0.15
N VAL A 43 -8.86 -10.51 -0.96
CA VAL A 43 -8.72 -9.11 -1.41
C VAL A 43 -9.34 -8.90 -2.80
N SER A 44 -10.15 -9.82 -3.27
CA SER A 44 -10.80 -9.76 -4.59
C SER A 44 -11.58 -8.46 -4.79
N GLN A 45 -12.25 -7.98 -3.75
CA GLN A 45 -12.94 -6.70 -3.76
C GLN A 45 -11.99 -5.52 -4.05
N ASN A 46 -10.78 -5.52 -3.48
CA ASN A 46 -9.79 -4.47 -3.67
C ASN A 46 -9.25 -4.47 -5.10
N ILE A 47 -8.92 -5.65 -5.63
CA ILE A 47 -8.46 -5.81 -7.01
C ILE A 47 -9.56 -5.39 -7.98
N ALA A 48 -10.80 -5.83 -7.77
CA ALA A 48 -11.93 -5.43 -8.57
C ALA A 48 -12.18 -3.91 -8.52
N ALA A 49 -11.95 -3.26 -7.35
CA ALA A 49 -12.07 -1.82 -7.20
C ALA A 49 -11.04 -1.07 -8.05
N LEU A 50 -9.78 -1.51 -8.09
CA LEU A 50 -8.79 -0.95 -9.00
C LEU A 50 -9.21 -1.14 -10.47
N LEU A 51 -9.46 -2.40 -10.88
CA LEU A 51 -9.62 -2.76 -12.29
C LEU A 51 -10.83 -2.11 -12.96
N ARG A 52 -11.96 -1.95 -12.24
CA ARG A 52 -13.17 -1.34 -12.82
C ARG A 52 -13.04 0.14 -13.16
N HIS A 53 -12.03 0.80 -12.57
CA HIS A 53 -11.79 2.22 -12.80
C HIS A 53 -10.66 2.51 -13.80
N ILE A 54 -9.87 1.53 -14.20
CA ILE A 54 -8.89 1.71 -15.27
C ILE A 54 -9.61 1.81 -16.62
N GLU A 55 -9.34 2.90 -17.32
CA GLU A 55 -9.92 3.15 -18.65
C GLU A 55 -9.20 2.35 -19.73
N GLY A 56 -9.90 2.02 -20.82
CA GLY A 56 -9.36 1.26 -21.94
C GLY A 56 -9.64 -0.22 -21.89
N GLN A 57 -8.84 -1.00 -22.58
CA GLN A 57 -9.00 -2.46 -22.68
C GLN A 57 -7.78 -3.17 -22.10
N PRO A 58 -7.97 -4.26 -21.34
CA PRO A 58 -6.86 -5.09 -20.88
C PRO A 58 -6.08 -5.70 -22.07
N PRO A 59 -4.81 -6.11 -21.85
CA PRO A 59 -4.11 -6.16 -20.57
C PRO A 59 -3.58 -4.80 -20.12
N PHE A 60 -3.69 -4.53 -18.79
CA PHE A 60 -3.13 -3.34 -18.17
C PHE A 60 -1.73 -3.60 -17.60
N THR A 61 -0.90 -2.57 -17.50
CA THR A 61 0.36 -2.59 -16.74
C THR A 61 0.08 -2.08 -15.33
N ILE A 62 0.24 -2.93 -14.33
CA ILE A 62 -0.12 -2.64 -12.94
C ILE A 62 1.09 -2.82 -12.04
N LEU A 63 1.38 -1.79 -11.22
CA LEU A 63 2.35 -1.87 -10.14
C LEU A 63 1.67 -2.35 -8.86
N ASP A 64 2.17 -3.43 -8.25
CA ASP A 64 1.81 -3.85 -6.90
C ASP A 64 2.86 -3.26 -5.93
N LEU A 65 2.49 -2.16 -5.27
CA LEU A 65 3.36 -1.38 -4.40
C LEU A 65 3.37 -1.96 -2.98
N GLY A 66 4.50 -2.53 -2.57
CA GLY A 66 4.59 -3.31 -1.34
C GLY A 66 3.95 -4.69 -1.55
N CYS A 67 4.35 -5.39 -2.60
CA CYS A 67 3.72 -6.66 -3.02
C CYS A 67 3.90 -7.82 -2.01
N GLY A 68 4.76 -7.64 -1.00
CA GLY A 68 5.04 -8.65 -0.01
C GLY A 68 5.47 -9.97 -0.65
N PRO A 69 4.98 -11.12 -0.16
CA PRO A 69 5.32 -12.44 -0.73
C PRO A 69 4.67 -12.74 -2.10
N GLY A 70 3.91 -11.78 -2.70
CA GLY A 70 3.44 -11.87 -4.07
C GLY A 70 2.01 -12.41 -4.26
N ARG A 71 1.17 -12.48 -3.22
CA ARG A 71 -0.22 -12.97 -3.33
C ARG A 71 -1.04 -12.17 -4.34
N ASP A 72 -1.06 -10.84 -4.19
CA ASP A 72 -1.87 -9.94 -5.00
C ASP A 72 -1.26 -9.80 -6.41
N LEU A 73 0.05 -9.72 -6.49
CA LEU A 73 0.82 -9.75 -7.73
C LEU A 73 0.48 -10.97 -8.60
N LYS A 74 0.42 -12.16 -7.97
CA LYS A 74 0.02 -13.41 -8.64
C LYS A 74 -1.40 -13.35 -9.20
N THR A 75 -2.33 -12.82 -8.40
CA THR A 75 -3.73 -12.67 -8.82
C THR A 75 -3.86 -11.73 -10.01
N LEU A 76 -3.19 -10.59 -9.99
CA LEU A 76 -3.17 -9.64 -11.12
C LEU A 76 -2.60 -10.27 -12.40
N ALA A 77 -1.52 -11.05 -12.28
CA ALA A 77 -0.95 -11.78 -13.42
C ALA A 77 -1.88 -12.87 -13.95
N GLN A 78 -2.55 -13.62 -13.07
CA GLN A 78 -3.54 -14.64 -13.45
C GLN A 78 -4.77 -14.07 -14.15
N LEU A 79 -5.13 -12.82 -13.85
CA LEU A 79 -6.17 -12.08 -14.57
C LEU A 79 -5.72 -11.59 -15.96
N GLY A 80 -4.48 -11.88 -16.35
CA GLY A 80 -3.93 -11.56 -17.67
C GLY A 80 -3.30 -10.18 -17.77
N HIS A 81 -3.05 -9.49 -16.66
CA HIS A 81 -2.40 -8.18 -16.65
C HIS A 81 -0.87 -8.32 -16.60
N ARG A 82 -0.15 -7.30 -17.07
CA ARG A 82 1.28 -7.16 -16.81
C ARG A 82 1.47 -6.62 -15.39
N ALA A 83 1.64 -7.51 -14.44
CA ALA A 83 1.87 -7.17 -13.05
C ALA A 83 3.36 -7.05 -12.75
N ILE A 84 3.78 -5.96 -12.11
CA ILE A 84 5.14 -5.68 -11.66
C ILE A 84 5.06 -5.42 -10.16
N GLY A 85 5.89 -6.12 -9.36
CA GLY A 85 5.97 -5.93 -7.92
C GLY A 85 7.06 -4.92 -7.55
N LEU A 86 6.83 -4.14 -6.50
CA LEU A 86 7.86 -3.38 -5.81
C LEU A 86 7.83 -3.75 -4.33
N GLU A 87 8.98 -4.12 -3.77
CA GLU A 87 9.08 -4.59 -2.39
C GLU A 87 10.46 -4.30 -1.81
N GLY A 88 10.52 -3.85 -0.56
CA GLY A 88 11.78 -3.50 0.10
C GLY A 88 12.46 -4.67 0.79
N ALA A 89 11.72 -5.61 1.37
CA ALA A 89 12.27 -6.74 2.09
C ALA A 89 12.78 -7.83 1.13
N ALA A 90 14.06 -8.16 1.20
CA ALA A 90 14.70 -9.11 0.28
C ALA A 90 14.07 -10.50 0.32
N ALA A 91 13.66 -10.97 1.50
CA ALA A 91 12.97 -12.25 1.66
C ALA A 91 11.64 -12.28 0.91
N PHE A 92 10.84 -11.20 0.97
CA PHE A 92 9.61 -11.10 0.21
C PHE A 92 9.86 -11.02 -1.30
N VAL A 93 10.85 -10.25 -1.74
CA VAL A 93 11.25 -10.20 -3.16
C VAL A 93 11.58 -11.59 -3.70
N ALA A 94 12.37 -12.37 -2.95
CA ALA A 94 12.71 -13.75 -3.34
C ALA A 94 11.46 -14.65 -3.43
N MET A 95 10.56 -14.57 -2.44
CA MET A 95 9.30 -15.31 -2.44
C MET A 95 8.40 -14.92 -3.61
N ALA A 96 8.18 -13.62 -3.82
CA ALA A 96 7.32 -13.11 -4.87
C ALA A 96 7.80 -13.53 -6.26
N ARG A 97 9.11 -13.43 -6.52
CA ARG A 97 9.70 -13.88 -7.79
C ARG A 97 9.52 -15.39 -8.00
N ALA A 98 9.78 -16.18 -6.96
CA ALA A 98 9.67 -17.64 -7.03
C ALA A 98 8.22 -18.11 -7.25
N ASP A 99 7.27 -17.50 -6.55
CA ASP A 99 5.87 -17.94 -6.53
C ASP A 99 5.05 -17.42 -7.71
N THR A 100 5.45 -16.29 -8.31
CA THR A 100 4.67 -15.64 -9.36
C THR A 100 5.31 -15.67 -10.75
N GLY A 101 6.65 -15.72 -10.80
CA GLY A 101 7.39 -15.51 -12.04
C GLY A 101 7.34 -14.08 -12.59
N CYS A 102 6.72 -13.15 -11.88
CA CYS A 102 6.63 -11.75 -12.27
C CYS A 102 7.94 -11.02 -12.06
N GLU A 103 8.08 -9.89 -12.75
CA GLU A 103 9.11 -8.89 -12.47
C GLU A 103 8.86 -8.27 -11.09
N VAL A 104 9.87 -8.27 -10.21
CA VAL A 104 9.78 -7.66 -8.88
C VAL A 104 11.02 -6.80 -8.66
N TRP A 105 10.83 -5.52 -8.39
CA TRP A 105 11.88 -4.57 -8.06
C TRP A 105 12.12 -4.55 -6.56
N GLN A 106 13.38 -4.72 -6.16
CA GLN A 106 13.76 -4.53 -4.76
C GLN A 106 14.06 -3.06 -4.51
N GLN A 107 13.07 -2.34 -4.01
CA GLN A 107 13.15 -0.90 -3.77
C GLN A 107 12.35 -0.51 -2.53
N ASP A 108 12.85 0.52 -1.82
CA ASP A 108 12.12 1.17 -0.74
C ASP A 108 11.08 2.13 -1.34
N PHE A 109 9.81 1.98 -0.99
CA PHE A 109 8.75 2.89 -1.48
C PHE A 109 8.81 4.30 -0.88
N LEU A 110 9.69 4.56 0.09
CA LEU A 110 10.07 5.93 0.45
C LEU A 110 10.94 6.58 -0.64
N ARG A 111 11.58 5.80 -1.51
CA ARG A 111 12.37 6.24 -2.66
C ARG A 111 12.14 5.31 -3.84
N PRO A 112 10.92 5.27 -4.37
CA PRO A 112 10.54 4.23 -5.32
C PRO A 112 11.23 4.35 -6.67
N GLY A 113 11.72 5.54 -7.07
CA GLY A 113 12.47 5.72 -8.31
C GLY A 113 11.76 5.20 -9.55
N LEU A 114 10.45 5.41 -9.63
CA LEU A 114 9.59 4.82 -10.65
C LEU A 114 9.76 5.52 -12.00
N PRO A 115 9.67 4.78 -13.12
CA PRO A 115 9.61 5.37 -14.44
C PRO A 115 8.29 6.15 -14.62
N ALA A 116 8.38 7.31 -15.28
CA ALA A 116 7.22 8.16 -15.52
C ALA A 116 6.24 7.54 -16.54
N ALA A 117 4.93 7.74 -16.33
CA ALA A 117 3.85 7.39 -17.23
C ALA A 117 3.87 5.91 -17.71
N GLN A 118 4.22 4.99 -16.82
CA GLN A 118 4.35 3.57 -17.16
C GLN A 118 3.09 2.75 -16.81
N PHE A 119 2.41 3.08 -15.71
CA PHE A 119 1.38 2.21 -15.14
C PHE A 119 -0.03 2.69 -15.47
N ASP A 120 -0.89 1.77 -15.89
CA ASP A 120 -2.33 2.01 -15.99
C ASP A 120 -2.98 2.05 -14.61
N GLY A 121 -2.44 1.26 -13.67
CA GLY A 121 -2.86 1.22 -12.28
C GLY A 121 -1.71 0.98 -11.31
N ILE A 122 -1.84 1.51 -10.10
CA ILE A 122 -1.00 1.21 -8.95
C ILE A 122 -1.88 0.62 -7.85
N PHE A 123 -1.51 -0.56 -7.37
CA PHE A 123 -2.19 -1.27 -6.29
C PHE A 123 -1.35 -1.19 -5.02
N ALA A 124 -1.78 -0.38 -4.05
CA ALA A 124 -1.09 -0.16 -2.77
C ALA A 124 -1.93 -0.75 -1.62
N ASN A 125 -1.97 -2.07 -1.54
CA ASN A 125 -2.77 -2.78 -0.55
C ASN A 125 -1.99 -3.04 0.73
N ALA A 126 -2.28 -2.30 1.79
CA ALA A 126 -1.62 -2.39 3.09
C ALA A 126 -0.12 -2.03 3.06
N SER A 127 0.27 -1.02 2.29
CA SER A 127 1.67 -0.57 2.15
C SER A 127 1.89 0.90 2.51
N LEU A 128 1.09 1.82 1.98
CA LEU A 128 1.31 3.27 2.13
C LEU A 128 1.22 3.79 3.57
N PHE A 129 0.59 3.07 4.47
CA PHE A 129 0.57 3.45 5.88
C PHE A 129 1.95 3.34 6.57
N HIS A 130 2.95 2.71 5.93
CA HIS A 130 4.33 2.70 6.41
C HIS A 130 5.12 3.95 6.01
N VAL A 131 4.55 4.80 5.17
CA VAL A 131 5.13 6.10 4.80
C VAL A 131 4.85 7.11 5.90
N PRO A 132 5.86 7.74 6.52
CA PRO A 132 5.64 8.82 7.48
C PRO A 132 4.82 9.95 6.87
N SER A 133 3.93 10.57 7.64
CA SER A 133 3.02 11.61 7.17
C SER A 133 3.73 12.77 6.45
N ARG A 134 4.93 13.11 6.89
CA ARG A 134 5.76 14.16 6.27
C ARG A 134 6.26 13.82 4.86
N GLU A 135 6.37 12.54 4.53
CA GLU A 135 6.84 12.05 3.23
C GLU A 135 5.70 11.70 2.26
N LEU A 136 4.49 11.49 2.77
CA LEU A 136 3.34 11.14 1.96
C LEU A 136 3.11 12.07 0.76
N PRO A 137 3.18 13.42 0.89
CA PRO A 137 2.99 14.29 -0.26
C PRO A 137 3.97 14.00 -1.39
N ARG A 138 5.24 13.80 -1.07
CA ARG A 138 6.28 13.52 -2.05
C ARG A 138 6.09 12.14 -2.70
N VAL A 139 5.86 11.10 -1.88
CA VAL A 139 5.64 9.75 -2.38
C VAL A 139 4.41 9.69 -3.28
N LEU A 140 3.30 10.32 -2.90
CA LEU A 140 2.09 10.36 -3.72
C LEU A 140 2.30 11.09 -5.04
N GLN A 141 3.10 12.16 -5.08
CA GLN A 141 3.48 12.85 -6.32
C GLN A 141 4.36 11.95 -7.23
N GLU A 142 5.28 11.17 -6.66
CA GLU A 142 6.07 10.20 -7.44
C GLU A 142 5.19 9.09 -8.02
N LEU A 143 4.22 8.59 -7.25
CA LEU A 143 3.24 7.63 -7.75
C LEU A 143 2.35 8.23 -8.84
N HIS A 144 1.94 9.50 -8.67
CA HIS A 144 1.20 10.22 -9.69
C HIS A 144 1.98 10.33 -11.00
N ALA A 145 3.25 10.72 -10.93
CA ALA A 145 4.12 10.83 -12.12
C ALA A 145 4.38 9.48 -12.80
N ALA A 146 4.32 8.37 -12.07
CA ALA A 146 4.50 7.03 -12.60
C ALA A 146 3.24 6.48 -13.29
N LEU A 147 2.06 7.00 -12.96
CA LEU A 147 0.82 6.68 -13.65
C LEU A 147 0.78 7.31 -15.05
N LYS A 148 0.21 6.57 -15.99
CA LYS A 148 -0.20 7.14 -17.28
C LYS A 148 -1.25 8.23 -17.07
N PRO A 149 -1.47 9.14 -18.05
CA PRO A 149 -2.57 10.09 -17.97
C PRO A 149 -3.89 9.38 -17.64
N ARG A 150 -4.60 9.83 -16.59
CA ARG A 150 -5.83 9.23 -16.07
C ARG A 150 -5.67 7.81 -15.49
N GLY A 151 -4.43 7.38 -15.20
CA GLY A 151 -4.17 6.13 -14.47
C GLY A 151 -4.77 6.14 -13.07
N VAL A 152 -4.88 4.96 -12.45
CA VAL A 152 -5.65 4.76 -11.22
C VAL A 152 -4.75 4.29 -10.09
N LEU A 153 -4.83 4.94 -8.94
CA LEU A 153 -4.24 4.50 -7.68
C LEU A 153 -5.31 3.87 -6.80
N PHE A 154 -5.12 2.63 -6.40
CA PHE A 154 -5.83 2.00 -5.29
C PHE A 154 -4.98 2.03 -4.04
N SER A 155 -5.57 2.36 -2.90
CA SER A 155 -4.92 2.20 -1.59
C SER A 155 -5.86 1.56 -0.57
N SER A 156 -5.30 0.74 0.31
CA SER A 156 -6.00 0.21 1.50
C SER A 156 -5.08 0.33 2.70
N ASN A 157 -5.48 1.11 3.69
CA ASN A 157 -4.67 1.40 4.87
C ASN A 157 -5.48 1.14 6.15
N PRO A 158 -4.84 0.77 7.27
CA PRO A 158 -5.50 0.79 8.56
C PRO A 158 -6.03 2.20 8.85
N HIS A 159 -7.31 2.28 9.20
CA HIS A 159 -7.94 3.55 9.59
C HIS A 159 -7.57 3.91 11.02
N GLY A 160 -7.21 5.18 11.25
CA GLY A 160 -6.88 5.71 12.56
C GLY A 160 -7.43 7.12 12.78
N HIS A 161 -6.85 7.82 13.77
CA HIS A 161 -7.23 9.19 14.17
C HIS A 161 -6.09 10.19 13.93
N ASN A 162 -5.30 9.97 12.86
CA ASN A 162 -4.18 10.81 12.43
C ASN A 162 -2.94 10.71 13.35
N GLU A 163 -2.75 9.56 13.96
CA GLU A 163 -1.55 9.22 14.72
C GLU A 163 -0.53 8.47 13.86
N GLU A 164 0.75 8.60 14.21
CA GLU A 164 1.84 7.83 13.60
C GLU A 164 2.92 7.47 14.61
N GLY A 165 3.64 6.40 14.36
CA GLY A 165 4.73 5.94 15.22
C GLY A 165 5.04 4.47 15.07
N TRP A 166 5.90 3.99 15.96
CA TRP A 166 6.29 2.59 16.02
C TRP A 166 5.20 1.74 16.68
N ASN A 167 4.79 0.68 15.97
CA ASN A 167 3.81 -0.27 16.45
C ASN A 167 4.34 -1.70 16.23
N ARG A 168 4.61 -2.41 17.33
CA ARG A 168 5.11 -3.81 17.32
C ARG A 168 6.32 -4.03 16.41
N GLY A 169 7.24 -3.04 16.37
CA GLY A 169 8.50 -3.12 15.64
C GLY A 169 8.47 -2.64 14.19
N ARG A 170 7.37 -2.06 13.73
CA ARG A 170 7.24 -1.41 12.42
C ARG A 170 6.61 -0.03 12.56
N TYR A 171 7.01 0.89 11.72
CA TYR A 171 6.42 2.22 11.68
C TYR A 171 5.10 2.22 10.93
N GLY A 172 4.13 3.02 11.38
CA GLY A 172 2.86 3.20 10.71
C GLY A 172 2.26 4.57 10.95
N ALA A 173 1.62 5.14 9.94
CA ALA A 173 0.82 6.35 9.98
C ALA A 173 -0.64 5.99 9.69
N TYR A 174 -1.52 6.31 10.62
CA TYR A 174 -2.90 5.85 10.63
C TYR A 174 -3.82 7.05 10.47
N HIS A 175 -4.28 7.29 9.25
CA HIS A 175 -5.09 8.45 8.92
C HIS A 175 -6.59 8.13 8.91
N ASP A 176 -7.39 9.14 9.26
CA ASP A 176 -8.81 9.15 8.96
C ASP A 176 -9.05 9.46 7.47
N LEU A 177 -10.29 9.31 7.02
CA LEU A 177 -10.67 9.56 5.63
C LEU A 177 -10.39 11.00 5.20
N GLU A 178 -10.68 11.98 6.06
CA GLU A 178 -10.51 13.39 5.70
C GLU A 178 -9.06 13.77 5.47
N LYS A 179 -8.17 13.31 6.36
CA LYS A 179 -6.74 13.54 6.24
C LYS A 179 -6.16 12.81 5.04
N TRP A 180 -6.55 11.55 4.83
CA TRP A 180 -6.13 10.76 3.67
C TRP A 180 -6.58 11.42 2.36
N ARG A 181 -7.85 11.81 2.27
CA ARG A 181 -8.42 12.53 1.12
C ARG A 181 -7.64 13.80 0.79
N ARG A 182 -7.27 14.59 1.79
CA ARG A 182 -6.50 15.82 1.59
C ARG A 182 -5.15 15.54 0.95
N TYR A 183 -4.40 14.53 1.43
CA TYR A 183 -3.12 14.16 0.83
C TYR A 183 -3.25 13.80 -0.65
N LEU A 184 -4.28 13.05 -1.01
CA LEU A 184 -4.48 12.63 -2.41
C LEU A 184 -4.91 13.81 -3.30
N LEU A 185 -5.84 14.64 -2.85
CA LEU A 185 -6.25 15.83 -3.59
C LEU A 185 -5.08 16.80 -3.80
N ASP A 186 -4.28 17.04 -2.77
CA ASP A 186 -3.09 17.92 -2.84
C ASP A 186 -2.00 17.35 -3.76
N ALA A 187 -1.96 16.03 -3.95
CA ALA A 187 -1.05 15.35 -4.86
C ALA A 187 -1.59 15.23 -6.31
N GLY A 188 -2.75 15.82 -6.63
CA GLY A 188 -3.30 15.85 -7.99
C GLY A 188 -4.21 14.68 -8.35
N TYR A 189 -4.80 14.03 -7.37
CA TYR A 189 -5.74 12.94 -7.62
C TYR A 189 -7.20 13.39 -7.44
N GLU A 190 -8.11 12.73 -8.15
CA GLU A 190 -9.56 12.81 -8.00
C GLU A 190 -10.08 11.53 -7.35
N GLU A 191 -10.94 11.65 -6.33
CA GLU A 191 -11.56 10.50 -5.66
C GLU A 191 -12.62 9.86 -6.55
N LEU A 192 -12.51 8.55 -6.77
CA LEU A 192 -13.50 7.76 -7.50
C LEU A 192 -14.44 7.03 -6.58
N GLU A 193 -13.90 6.42 -5.52
CA GLU A 193 -14.68 5.76 -4.46
C GLU A 193 -13.85 5.52 -3.21
N HIS A 194 -14.53 5.28 -2.11
CA HIS A 194 -13.93 4.71 -0.90
C HIS A 194 -14.93 3.79 -0.18
N TYR A 195 -14.39 2.88 0.61
CA TYR A 195 -15.18 1.99 1.45
C TYR A 195 -14.35 1.48 2.63
N TYR A 196 -15.06 0.95 3.63
CA TYR A 196 -14.41 0.35 4.80
C TYR A 196 -14.51 -1.17 4.77
N ARG A 197 -13.53 -1.83 5.37
CA ARG A 197 -13.43 -3.30 5.38
C ARG A 197 -13.21 -3.86 6.79
N PRO A 198 -13.66 -5.11 7.04
CA PRO A 198 -14.45 -5.96 6.14
C PRO A 198 -15.85 -5.39 5.87
N THR A 199 -16.38 -5.62 4.67
CA THR A 199 -17.73 -5.14 4.29
C THR A 199 -18.83 -5.94 5.01
N GLY A 200 -19.98 -5.31 5.18
CA GLY A 200 -21.14 -5.96 5.82
C GLY A 200 -21.11 -5.96 7.36
N LEU A 201 -20.08 -5.41 7.98
CA LEU A 201 -19.99 -5.22 9.42
C LEU A 201 -20.29 -3.76 9.82
N PRO A 202 -20.67 -3.49 11.09
CA PRO A 202 -20.76 -2.14 11.61
C PRO A 202 -19.42 -1.39 11.46
N ARG A 203 -19.48 -0.06 11.30
CA ARG A 203 -18.30 0.78 11.03
C ARG A 203 -17.16 0.59 12.04
N GLU A 204 -17.48 0.40 13.30
CA GLU A 204 -16.52 0.19 14.40
C GLU A 204 -15.74 -1.12 14.27
N GLN A 205 -16.23 -2.05 13.46
CA GLN A 205 -15.60 -3.33 13.16
C GLN A 205 -14.89 -3.33 11.77
N GLN A 206 -14.78 -2.19 11.15
CA GLN A 206 -14.16 -2.00 9.83
C GLN A 206 -12.87 -1.18 9.95
N PRO A 207 -11.76 -1.77 10.41
CA PRO A 207 -10.53 -1.03 10.69
C PRO A 207 -9.74 -0.62 9.45
N TRP A 208 -10.16 -0.99 8.25
CA TRP A 208 -9.46 -0.67 7.01
C TRP A 208 -10.24 0.33 6.16
N LEU A 209 -9.53 1.37 5.73
CA LEU A 209 -10.01 2.33 4.73
C LEU A 209 -9.42 1.96 3.37
N ALA A 210 -10.26 1.58 2.42
CA ALA A 210 -9.91 1.38 1.03
C ALA A 210 -10.42 2.55 0.19
N SER A 211 -9.63 2.99 -0.78
CA SER A 211 -9.97 4.13 -1.65
C SER A 211 -9.35 4.01 -3.04
N VAL A 212 -10.03 4.56 -4.03
CA VAL A 212 -9.62 4.55 -5.43
C VAL A 212 -9.58 5.97 -5.96
N TRP A 213 -8.50 6.30 -6.66
CA TRP A 213 -8.16 7.64 -7.06
C TRP A 213 -7.69 7.67 -8.51
N ARG A 214 -8.06 8.69 -9.26
CA ARG A 214 -7.59 8.92 -10.62
C ARG A 214 -6.53 10.00 -10.63
N ALA A 215 -5.42 9.76 -11.32
CA ALA A 215 -4.45 10.82 -11.58
C ALA A 215 -5.07 11.87 -12.52
N PHE A 216 -5.12 13.11 -12.05
CA PHE A 216 -5.61 14.23 -12.85
C PHE A 216 -4.44 14.83 -13.65
N PRO A 217 -4.65 15.23 -14.92
CA PRO A 217 -3.61 15.82 -15.78
C PRO A 217 -2.99 17.09 -15.18
#